data_13ce5d75386ec06ce3b7a00e96185f82
#
_entry.id   13ce5d75386ec06ce3b7a00e96185f82
#
_cell.length_a   1.000
_cell.length_b   1.000
_cell.length_c   1.000
_cell.angle_alpha   90.00
_cell.angle_beta   90.00
_cell.angle_gamma   90.00
#
_symmetry.space_group_name_H-M   'P 1'
#
loop_
_entity.id
_entity.type
_entity.pdbx_description
1 polymer ?
#
loop_
_entity_poly.entity_id
_entity_poly.type
_entity_poly.pdbx_seq_one_letter_code
_entity_poly.pdbx_strand_id
1 'polypeptide(L)'
;RDSIKGLQKSHYPQDRMIVVLAQEERAGKAWNEEIARTLTEEFQAIFFKFIVTEHPADIAGEIAAKGANIAWAGKQVVRDVIDAEAIAHDRVLVSVFDIDTVVYPEYFARLTHAFLTTENPLRASYQPIPFFTNNIWEAPSFARVVAFSSTFWQTIQQERPENLITFSSHSMPLTAVVDIGFWQANMVNEDSRVFWQCFLRYDGDYKVVPLYYPVAMDANVAPTSLRTVLNVYKQHRRWSYGSENVPYFLFGFIKNRKIAFQKKFFYTLMILEGYWSWATNALILFLLGWLPGFVGGPGFNGTVLSFNH
;
A
#
# COMPACT_ATOMS: atom_id res chain seq x y z
N ARG A 1 -8.08 17.19 -0.37
CA ARG A 1 -8.60 17.97 -1.52
C ARG A 1 -7.75 17.69 -2.77
N ASP A 2 -6.42 17.75 -2.69
CA ASP A 2 -5.53 17.59 -3.85
C ASP A 2 -5.60 16.18 -4.43
N SER A 3 -5.74 15.17 -3.60
CA SER A 3 -5.96 13.78 -4.02
C SER A 3 -7.23 13.65 -4.88
N ILE A 4 -8.36 14.25 -4.46
CA ILE A 4 -9.63 14.22 -5.21
C ILE A 4 -9.50 15.02 -6.51
N LYS A 5 -8.79 16.15 -6.49
CA LYS A 5 -8.47 16.89 -7.72
C LYS A 5 -7.62 16.08 -8.70
N GLY A 6 -6.73 15.22 -8.19
CA GLY A 6 -6.00 14.26 -9.02
C GLY A 6 -6.94 13.29 -9.73
N LEU A 7 -7.95 12.76 -9.00
CA LEU A 7 -8.99 11.91 -9.61
C LEU A 7 -9.78 12.65 -10.69
N GLN A 8 -10.20 13.88 -10.41
CA GLN A 8 -10.93 14.72 -11.37
C GLN A 8 -10.12 14.98 -12.65
N LYS A 9 -8.81 15.17 -12.53
CA LYS A 9 -7.91 15.45 -13.67
C LYS A 9 -7.48 14.20 -14.41
N SER A 10 -7.83 13.01 -13.94
CA SER A 10 -7.46 11.76 -14.61
C SER A 10 -8.16 11.63 -15.95
N HIS A 11 -7.46 11.05 -16.94
CA HIS A 11 -7.99 10.74 -18.25
C HIS A 11 -8.82 9.44 -18.20
N TYR A 12 -9.81 9.43 -17.34
CA TYR A 12 -10.75 8.34 -17.16
C TYR A 12 -12.16 8.91 -16.98
N PRO A 13 -13.22 8.27 -17.50
CA PRO A 13 -14.58 8.77 -17.36
C PRO A 13 -15.00 8.92 -15.89
N GLN A 14 -15.23 10.15 -15.44
CA GLN A 14 -15.61 10.42 -14.05
C GLN A 14 -17.00 9.87 -13.72
N ASP A 15 -17.89 9.75 -14.71
CA ASP A 15 -19.19 9.09 -14.60
C ASP A 15 -19.10 7.56 -14.37
N ARG A 16 -17.91 7.02 -14.36
CA ARG A 16 -17.58 5.62 -13.98
C ARG A 16 -16.86 5.49 -12.65
N MET A 17 -16.70 6.60 -11.93
CA MET A 17 -16.00 6.61 -10.65
C MET A 17 -16.96 6.79 -9.48
N ILE A 18 -16.85 5.91 -8.50
CA ILE A 18 -17.43 6.08 -7.15
C ILE A 18 -16.27 6.51 -6.25
N VAL A 19 -16.29 7.75 -5.80
CA VAL A 19 -15.26 8.30 -4.90
C VAL A 19 -15.76 8.25 -3.47
N VAL A 20 -14.98 7.67 -2.58
CA VAL A 20 -15.34 7.48 -1.18
C VAL A 20 -14.37 8.23 -0.29
N LEU A 21 -14.87 9.19 0.47
CA LEU A 21 -14.15 9.84 1.55
C LEU A 21 -14.42 9.08 2.85
N ALA A 22 -13.47 8.27 3.28
CA ALA A 22 -13.58 7.49 4.51
C ALA A 22 -13.06 8.30 5.70
N GLN A 23 -13.96 8.80 6.52
CA GLN A 23 -13.66 9.56 7.74
C GLN A 23 -13.71 8.67 8.98
N GLU A 24 -13.14 9.12 10.08
CA GLU A 24 -13.20 8.47 11.38
C GLU A 24 -13.83 9.41 12.41
N GLU A 25 -14.80 8.93 13.18
CA GLU A 25 -15.48 9.70 14.23
C GLU A 25 -14.48 10.34 15.21
N ARG A 26 -13.37 9.67 15.52
CA ARG A 26 -12.31 10.15 16.41
C ARG A 26 -11.58 11.41 15.90
N ALA A 27 -11.71 11.76 14.63
CA ALA A 27 -11.16 13.02 14.11
C ALA A 27 -11.92 14.26 14.61
N GLY A 28 -13.12 14.04 15.13
CA GLY A 28 -13.98 15.07 15.71
C GLY A 28 -15.13 15.46 14.79
N LYS A 29 -16.35 15.44 15.34
CA LYS A 29 -17.59 15.62 14.62
C LYS A 29 -17.64 16.91 13.80
N ALA A 30 -17.34 18.06 14.43
CA ALA A 30 -17.39 19.36 13.74
C ALA A 30 -16.42 19.44 12.56
N TRP A 31 -15.22 18.85 12.71
CA TRP A 31 -14.24 18.77 11.65
C TRP A 31 -14.72 17.87 10.50
N ASN A 32 -15.24 16.68 10.82
CA ASN A 32 -15.78 15.75 9.84
C ASN A 32 -16.94 16.35 9.03
N GLU A 33 -17.89 16.99 9.71
CA GLU A 33 -19.05 17.64 9.08
C GLU A 33 -18.62 18.77 8.12
N GLU A 34 -17.67 19.62 8.53
CA GLU A 34 -17.16 20.70 7.69
C GLU A 34 -16.44 20.18 6.44
N ILE A 35 -15.54 19.20 6.60
CA ILE A 35 -14.82 18.59 5.49
C ILE A 35 -15.79 17.87 4.56
N ALA A 36 -16.71 17.06 5.10
CA ALA A 36 -17.71 16.35 4.33
C ALA A 36 -18.55 17.32 3.48
N ARG A 37 -19.08 18.38 4.11
CA ARG A 37 -19.87 19.40 3.42
C ARG A 37 -19.07 20.06 2.30
N THR A 38 -17.88 20.58 2.62
CA THR A 38 -17.04 21.31 1.66
C THR A 38 -16.67 20.47 0.45
N LEU A 39 -16.24 19.21 0.67
CA LEU A 39 -15.82 18.34 -0.42
C LEU A 39 -17.02 17.79 -1.20
N THR A 40 -18.15 17.54 -0.55
CA THR A 40 -19.38 17.13 -1.25
C THR A 40 -19.87 18.24 -2.16
N GLU A 41 -19.96 19.49 -1.67
CA GLU A 41 -20.35 20.65 -2.48
C GLU A 41 -19.45 20.83 -3.70
N GLU A 42 -18.13 20.59 -3.55
CA GLU A 42 -17.16 20.77 -4.64
C GLU A 42 -17.19 19.62 -5.66
N PHE A 43 -17.39 18.36 -5.23
CA PHE A 43 -17.10 17.19 -6.06
C PHE A 43 -18.29 16.28 -6.39
N GLN A 44 -19.45 16.40 -5.71
CA GLN A 44 -20.57 15.46 -5.92
C GLN A 44 -21.12 15.42 -7.35
N ALA A 45 -21.05 16.55 -8.09
CA ALA A 45 -21.55 16.64 -9.45
C ALA A 45 -20.55 16.15 -10.52
N ILE A 46 -19.32 15.80 -10.11
CA ILE A 46 -18.23 15.44 -11.02
C ILE A 46 -18.20 13.93 -11.28
N PHE A 47 -18.37 13.14 -10.20
CA PHE A 47 -18.25 11.70 -10.25
C PHE A 47 -19.61 11.01 -10.33
N PHE A 48 -19.66 9.75 -10.74
CA PHE A 48 -20.88 8.96 -10.70
C PHE A 48 -21.53 8.99 -9.31
N LYS A 49 -20.72 8.80 -8.27
CA LYS A 49 -21.11 9.00 -6.87
C LYS A 49 -19.94 9.59 -6.10
N PHE A 50 -20.23 10.53 -5.22
CA PHE A 50 -19.29 10.99 -4.19
C PHE A 50 -19.90 10.68 -2.83
N ILE A 51 -19.23 9.83 -2.04
CA ILE A 51 -19.78 9.26 -0.82
C ILE A 51 -18.86 9.63 0.34
N VAL A 52 -19.44 10.05 1.44
CA VAL A 52 -18.71 10.20 2.71
C VAL A 52 -19.18 9.13 3.66
N THR A 53 -18.24 8.36 4.19
CA THR A 53 -18.49 7.37 5.24
C THR A 53 -17.79 7.79 6.51
N GLU A 54 -18.37 7.50 7.67
CA GLU A 54 -17.78 7.77 8.97
C GLU A 54 -17.69 6.46 9.77
N HIS A 55 -16.47 6.06 10.06
CA HIS A 55 -16.20 4.87 10.86
C HIS A 55 -16.36 5.21 12.35
N PRO A 56 -17.24 4.50 13.08
CA PRO A 56 -17.44 4.75 14.51
C PRO A 56 -16.17 4.49 15.32
N ALA A 57 -15.99 5.24 16.37
CA ALA A 57 -14.94 5.01 17.35
C ALA A 57 -15.22 3.76 18.20
N ASP A 58 -14.15 3.16 18.72
CA ASP A 58 -14.19 2.14 19.78
C ASP A 58 -15.00 0.87 19.46
N ILE A 59 -15.01 0.43 18.19
CA ILE A 59 -15.60 -0.87 17.85
C ILE A 59 -14.76 -1.99 18.46
N ALA A 60 -15.39 -2.87 19.22
CA ALA A 60 -14.72 -3.98 19.89
C ALA A 60 -14.03 -4.93 18.87
N GLY A 61 -12.74 -5.20 19.09
CA GLY A 61 -11.93 -6.08 18.21
C GLY A 61 -11.25 -5.36 17.05
N GLU A 62 -11.47 -4.06 16.87
CA GLU A 62 -10.78 -3.24 15.90
C GLU A 62 -9.68 -2.39 16.52
N ILE A 63 -8.68 -2.03 15.75
CA ILE A 63 -7.66 -1.07 16.16
C ILE A 63 -7.81 0.24 15.39
N ALA A 64 -7.32 1.32 16.00
CA ALA A 64 -7.30 2.65 15.40
C ALA A 64 -6.31 2.71 14.21
N ALA A 65 -6.68 2.11 13.07
CA ALA A 65 -5.86 2.01 11.88
C ALA A 65 -6.69 2.12 10.59
N LYS A 66 -6.01 2.38 9.48
CA LYS A 66 -6.62 2.53 8.14
C LYS A 66 -7.48 1.31 7.76
N GLY A 67 -7.05 0.08 8.12
CA GLY A 67 -7.76 -1.16 7.78
C GLY A 67 -9.21 -1.19 8.26
N ALA A 68 -9.47 -0.78 9.51
CA ALA A 68 -10.82 -0.70 10.07
C ALA A 68 -11.70 0.29 9.28
N ASN A 69 -11.16 1.49 9.01
CA ASN A 69 -11.87 2.53 8.29
C ASN A 69 -12.22 2.13 6.84
N ILE A 70 -11.25 1.60 6.08
CA ILE A 70 -11.52 1.17 4.69
C ILE A 70 -12.43 -0.07 4.61
N ALA A 71 -12.36 -0.97 5.58
CA ALA A 71 -13.28 -2.11 5.65
C ALA A 71 -14.72 -1.65 5.94
N TRP A 72 -14.89 -0.70 6.84
CA TRP A 72 -16.19 -0.09 7.12
C TRP A 72 -16.76 0.61 5.89
N ALA A 73 -15.97 1.50 5.30
CA ALA A 73 -16.35 2.23 4.10
C ALA A 73 -16.72 1.29 2.94
N GLY A 74 -15.90 0.27 2.70
CA GLY A 74 -16.16 -0.73 1.66
C GLY A 74 -17.47 -1.47 1.86
N LYS A 75 -17.78 -1.91 3.08
CA LYS A 75 -19.06 -2.59 3.40
C LYS A 75 -20.26 -1.67 3.17
N GLN A 76 -20.15 -0.39 3.58
CA GLN A 76 -21.23 0.57 3.35
C GLN A 76 -21.44 0.81 1.85
N VAL A 77 -20.38 1.03 1.08
CA VAL A 77 -20.47 1.29 -0.37
C VAL A 77 -21.05 0.09 -1.11
N VAL A 78 -20.67 -1.13 -0.73
CA VAL A 78 -21.24 -2.34 -1.32
C VAL A 78 -22.75 -2.39 -1.08
N ARG A 79 -23.18 -2.25 0.16
CA ARG A 79 -24.61 -2.30 0.53
C ARG A 79 -25.44 -1.17 -0.08
N ASP A 80 -24.95 0.07 0.04
CA ASP A 80 -25.76 1.27 -0.20
C ASP A 80 -25.68 1.76 -1.65
N VAL A 81 -24.68 1.28 -2.43
CA VAL A 81 -24.49 1.70 -3.81
C VAL A 81 -24.39 0.51 -4.77
N ILE A 82 -23.40 -0.37 -4.57
CA ILE A 82 -23.10 -1.43 -5.54
C ILE A 82 -24.30 -2.39 -5.67
N ASP A 83 -24.78 -2.90 -4.55
CA ASP A 83 -25.92 -3.83 -4.52
C ASP A 83 -27.24 -3.10 -4.83
N ALA A 84 -27.42 -1.88 -4.31
CA ALA A 84 -28.61 -1.08 -4.55
C ALA A 84 -28.79 -0.68 -6.03
N GLU A 85 -27.70 -0.39 -6.74
CA GLU A 85 -27.70 -0.06 -8.17
C GLU A 85 -27.53 -1.32 -9.05
N ALA A 86 -27.55 -2.52 -8.45
CA ALA A 86 -27.35 -3.81 -9.12
C ALA A 86 -26.07 -3.88 -9.99
N ILE A 87 -24.99 -3.25 -9.52
CA ILE A 87 -23.69 -3.28 -10.21
C ILE A 87 -23.01 -4.61 -9.92
N ALA A 88 -22.65 -5.35 -10.96
CA ALA A 88 -21.97 -6.63 -10.81
C ALA A 88 -20.57 -6.46 -10.20
N HIS A 89 -20.27 -7.22 -9.13
CA HIS A 89 -19.01 -7.09 -8.37
C HIS A 89 -17.75 -7.37 -9.22
N ASP A 90 -17.86 -8.22 -10.23
CA ASP A 90 -16.78 -8.56 -11.17
C ASP A 90 -16.44 -7.43 -12.15
N ARG A 91 -17.27 -6.38 -12.20
CA ARG A 91 -17.06 -5.16 -13.00
C ARG A 91 -16.53 -3.98 -12.21
N VAL A 92 -16.25 -4.16 -10.93
CA VAL A 92 -15.79 -3.11 -10.03
C VAL A 92 -14.35 -3.36 -9.60
N LEU A 93 -13.48 -2.38 -9.83
CA LEU A 93 -12.14 -2.31 -9.25
C LEU A 93 -12.15 -1.32 -8.09
N VAL A 94 -11.66 -1.76 -6.95
CA VAL A 94 -11.49 -0.92 -5.75
C VAL A 94 -10.04 -0.47 -5.67
N SER A 95 -9.82 0.83 -5.68
CA SER A 95 -8.50 1.43 -5.43
C SER A 95 -8.49 2.05 -4.04
N VAL A 96 -7.53 1.65 -3.21
CA VAL A 96 -7.33 2.21 -1.87
C VAL A 96 -6.11 3.12 -1.90
N PHE A 97 -6.32 4.37 -1.57
CA PHE A 97 -5.26 5.38 -1.53
C PHE A 97 -5.06 5.92 -0.12
N ASP A 98 -3.84 6.33 0.20
CA ASP A 98 -3.60 7.18 1.35
C ASP A 98 -4.11 8.60 1.05
N ILE A 99 -4.41 9.37 2.10
CA ILE A 99 -5.06 10.69 1.93
C ILE A 99 -4.19 11.70 1.17
N ASP A 100 -2.89 11.50 1.17
CA ASP A 100 -1.89 12.29 0.47
C ASP A 100 -1.57 11.79 -0.95
N THR A 101 -2.16 10.66 -1.35
CA THR A 101 -1.90 10.09 -2.68
C THR A 101 -2.59 10.92 -3.76
N VAL A 102 -1.80 11.36 -4.74
CA VAL A 102 -2.25 12.03 -5.95
C VAL A 102 -1.97 11.14 -7.15
N VAL A 103 -3.01 10.76 -7.89
CA VAL A 103 -2.86 9.94 -9.10
C VAL A 103 -2.43 10.81 -10.27
N TYR A 104 -1.57 10.25 -11.13
CA TYR A 104 -1.25 10.86 -12.41
C TYR A 104 -2.37 10.62 -13.44
N PRO A 105 -2.47 11.43 -14.48
CA PRO A 105 -3.63 11.42 -15.40
C PRO A 105 -3.98 10.06 -16.00
N GLU A 106 -3.00 9.24 -16.34
CA GLU A 106 -3.20 7.95 -17.01
C GLU A 106 -3.36 6.76 -16.06
N TYR A 107 -3.42 7.00 -14.73
CA TYR A 107 -3.42 5.91 -13.75
C TYR A 107 -4.54 4.91 -13.97
N PHE A 108 -5.80 5.38 -14.10
CA PHE A 108 -6.94 4.49 -14.26
C PHE A 108 -7.01 3.85 -15.64
N ALA A 109 -6.51 4.52 -16.69
CA ALA A 109 -6.37 3.92 -18.00
C ALA A 109 -5.35 2.78 -17.96
N ARG A 110 -4.22 2.98 -17.28
CA ARG A 110 -3.20 1.94 -17.07
C ARG A 110 -3.72 0.78 -16.22
N LEU A 111 -4.45 1.07 -15.15
CA LEU A 111 -5.10 0.07 -14.29
C LEU A 111 -6.10 -0.78 -15.09
N THR A 112 -6.96 -0.13 -15.89
CA THR A 112 -7.95 -0.81 -16.73
C THR A 112 -7.27 -1.68 -17.78
N HIS A 113 -6.23 -1.18 -18.44
CA HIS A 113 -5.44 -1.97 -19.38
C HIS A 113 -4.83 -3.20 -18.71
N ALA A 114 -4.20 -3.03 -17.55
CA ALA A 114 -3.62 -4.14 -16.79
C ALA A 114 -4.68 -5.17 -16.39
N PHE A 115 -5.86 -4.73 -15.95
CA PHE A 115 -6.98 -5.61 -15.64
C PHE A 115 -7.42 -6.42 -16.84
N LEU A 116 -7.66 -5.77 -17.97
CA LEU A 116 -8.16 -6.42 -19.18
C LEU A 116 -7.15 -7.36 -19.86
N THR A 117 -5.84 -7.16 -19.63
CA THR A 117 -4.76 -7.98 -20.21
C THR A 117 -4.25 -9.06 -19.27
N THR A 118 -4.68 -9.08 -18.00
CA THR A 118 -4.30 -10.12 -17.04
C THR A 118 -5.14 -11.38 -17.30
N GLU A 119 -4.49 -12.55 -17.35
CA GLU A 119 -5.13 -13.84 -17.64
C GLU A 119 -6.30 -14.16 -16.69
N ASN A 120 -6.10 -13.97 -15.38
CA ASN A 120 -7.14 -14.14 -14.34
C ASN A 120 -7.30 -12.84 -13.56
N PRO A 121 -7.95 -11.81 -14.13
CA PRO A 121 -7.94 -10.47 -13.54
C PRO A 121 -8.67 -10.40 -12.20
N LEU A 122 -9.64 -11.28 -11.94
CA LEU A 122 -10.35 -11.36 -10.66
C LEU A 122 -9.54 -12.06 -9.55
N ARG A 123 -8.37 -12.62 -9.88
CA ARG A 123 -7.41 -13.26 -8.98
C ARG A 123 -6.10 -12.48 -8.88
N ALA A 124 -6.19 -11.16 -9.01
CA ALA A 124 -5.01 -10.30 -8.97
C ALA A 124 -5.29 -8.99 -8.24
N SER A 125 -4.28 -8.48 -7.55
CA SER A 125 -4.19 -7.07 -7.16
C SER A 125 -3.26 -6.33 -8.11
N TYR A 126 -3.37 -5.02 -8.17
CA TYR A 126 -2.64 -4.14 -9.08
C TYR A 126 -1.89 -3.11 -8.26
N GLN A 127 -0.56 -3.09 -8.38
CA GLN A 127 0.30 -2.28 -7.53
C GLN A 127 0.99 -1.19 -8.35
N PRO A 128 0.75 0.11 -8.08
CA PRO A 128 1.53 1.22 -8.62
C PRO A 128 2.85 1.40 -7.88
N ILE A 129 3.70 2.30 -8.40
CA ILE A 129 4.95 2.69 -7.75
C ILE A 129 4.69 3.97 -6.94
N PRO A 130 4.88 3.97 -5.60
CA PRO A 130 4.77 5.20 -4.82
C PRO A 130 5.97 6.10 -5.05
N PHE A 131 5.72 7.32 -5.55
CA PHE A 131 6.69 8.39 -5.72
C PHE A 131 6.46 9.45 -4.65
N PHE A 132 7.36 9.58 -3.71
CA PHE A 132 7.27 10.57 -2.63
C PHE A 132 7.71 11.95 -3.13
N THR A 133 6.91 12.56 -4.02
CA THR A 133 7.28 13.77 -4.76
C THR A 133 6.44 14.99 -4.45
N ASN A 134 5.26 14.86 -3.80
CA ASN A 134 4.36 15.99 -3.59
C ASN A 134 5.01 17.16 -2.85
N ASN A 135 5.81 16.87 -1.82
CA ASN A 135 6.46 17.85 -0.94
C ASN A 135 7.97 17.62 -0.79
N ILE A 136 8.60 16.93 -1.73
CA ILE A 136 10.00 16.47 -1.60
C ILE A 136 10.99 17.63 -1.37
N TRP A 137 10.71 18.80 -1.95
CA TRP A 137 11.58 19.97 -1.81
C TRP A 137 11.49 20.64 -0.44
N GLU A 138 10.41 20.41 0.31
CA GLU A 138 10.21 20.87 1.69
C GLU A 138 10.89 19.91 2.69
N ALA A 139 11.13 18.66 2.29
CA ALA A 139 11.71 17.66 3.15
C ALA A 139 13.19 17.91 3.44
N PRO A 140 13.68 17.72 4.67
CA PRO A 140 15.09 17.77 4.99
C PRO A 140 15.86 16.65 4.27
N SER A 141 17.16 16.86 4.04
CA SER A 141 18.00 16.00 3.18
C SER A 141 17.90 14.49 3.50
N PHE A 142 17.95 14.13 4.78
CA PHE A 142 17.83 12.72 5.19
C PHE A 142 16.45 12.12 4.84
N ALA A 143 15.37 12.91 4.98
CA ALA A 143 14.02 12.45 4.64
C ALA A 143 13.86 12.27 3.11
N ARG A 144 14.53 13.11 2.31
CA ARG A 144 14.62 12.91 0.84
C ARG A 144 15.33 11.60 0.50
N VAL A 145 16.42 11.28 1.18
CA VAL A 145 17.13 10.00 0.98
C VAL A 145 16.24 8.82 1.30
N VAL A 146 15.53 8.86 2.42
CA VAL A 146 14.58 7.79 2.81
C VAL A 146 13.44 7.66 1.78
N ALA A 147 12.83 8.77 1.38
CA ALA A 147 11.76 8.81 0.40
C ALA A 147 12.22 8.24 -0.96
N PHE A 148 13.39 8.69 -1.45
CA PHE A 148 13.97 8.20 -2.69
C PHE A 148 14.33 6.71 -2.62
N SER A 149 14.93 6.25 -1.51
CA SER A 149 15.26 4.85 -1.30
C SER A 149 14.02 3.96 -1.31
N SER A 150 12.92 4.43 -0.70
CA SER A 150 11.63 3.73 -0.71
C SER A 150 11.06 3.63 -2.13
N THR A 151 11.03 4.74 -2.87
CA THR A 151 10.61 4.75 -4.29
C THR A 151 11.45 3.81 -5.12
N PHE A 152 12.78 3.85 -4.98
CA PHE A 152 13.72 3.01 -5.72
C PHE A 152 13.48 1.51 -5.44
N TRP A 153 13.34 1.15 -4.16
CA TRP A 153 13.04 -0.22 -3.77
C TRP A 153 11.72 -0.70 -4.37
N GLN A 154 10.67 0.11 -4.30
CA GLN A 154 9.36 -0.20 -4.87
C GLN A 154 9.41 -0.35 -6.40
N THR A 155 10.22 0.45 -7.08
CA THR A 155 10.45 0.34 -8.52
C THR A 155 11.11 -1.00 -8.88
N ILE A 156 12.13 -1.40 -8.13
CA ILE A 156 12.80 -2.70 -8.34
C ILE A 156 11.84 -3.88 -8.10
N GLN A 157 10.93 -3.76 -7.13
CA GLN A 157 9.94 -4.83 -6.89
C GLN A 157 9.02 -5.04 -8.09
N GLN A 158 8.74 -4.00 -8.90
CA GLN A 158 7.94 -4.16 -10.12
C GLN A 158 8.62 -5.07 -11.17
N GLU A 159 9.95 -5.13 -11.17
CA GLU A 159 10.72 -6.00 -12.09
C GLU A 159 10.69 -7.48 -11.69
N ARG A 160 10.17 -7.78 -10.50
CA ARG A 160 10.04 -9.14 -9.97
C ARG A 160 8.61 -9.41 -9.49
N PRO A 161 7.65 -9.49 -10.43
CA PRO A 161 6.24 -9.64 -10.07
C PRO A 161 5.95 -10.90 -9.25
N GLU A 162 6.79 -11.93 -9.32
CA GLU A 162 6.67 -13.14 -8.49
C GLU A 162 6.92 -12.89 -7.00
N ASN A 163 7.65 -11.81 -6.66
CA ASN A 163 7.95 -11.39 -5.28
C ASN A 163 7.00 -10.29 -4.78
N LEU A 164 6.20 -9.73 -5.70
CA LEU A 164 5.39 -8.56 -5.39
C LEU A 164 4.23 -8.94 -4.48
N ILE A 165 4.10 -8.23 -3.38
CA ILE A 165 2.91 -8.23 -2.51
C ILE A 165 2.30 -6.84 -2.52
N THR A 166 1.05 -6.71 -2.09
CA THR A 166 0.40 -5.40 -1.99
C THR A 166 0.97 -4.56 -0.86
N PHE A 167 1.00 -3.26 -1.08
CA PHE A 167 1.20 -2.25 -0.04
C PHE A 167 0.34 -1.02 -0.36
N SER A 168 0.56 0.07 0.36
CA SER A 168 -0.18 1.30 0.20
C SER A 168 -0.48 1.65 -1.26
N SER A 169 -1.68 2.17 -1.53
CA SER A 169 -2.13 2.60 -2.87
C SER A 169 -2.26 1.46 -3.89
N HIS A 170 -2.88 0.37 -3.49
CA HIS A 170 -3.17 -0.77 -4.38
C HIS A 170 -4.60 -0.75 -4.91
N SER A 171 -4.82 -1.48 -6.00
CA SER A 171 -6.16 -1.73 -6.55
C SER A 171 -6.43 -3.23 -6.65
N MET A 172 -7.71 -3.62 -6.49
CA MET A 172 -8.11 -5.03 -6.56
C MET A 172 -9.58 -5.17 -6.96
N PRO A 173 -10.01 -6.32 -7.51
CA PRO A 173 -11.41 -6.55 -7.84
C PRO A 173 -12.28 -6.57 -6.58
N LEU A 174 -13.48 -5.98 -6.68
CA LEU A 174 -14.43 -6.01 -5.57
C LEU A 174 -14.83 -7.44 -5.17
N THR A 175 -14.90 -8.37 -6.13
CA THR A 175 -15.12 -9.78 -5.85
C THR A 175 -14.10 -10.34 -4.87
N ALA A 176 -12.81 -10.03 -5.05
CA ALA A 176 -11.76 -10.48 -4.14
C ALA A 176 -11.90 -9.83 -2.75
N VAL A 177 -12.24 -8.54 -2.69
CA VAL A 177 -12.48 -7.81 -1.42
C VAL A 177 -13.63 -8.46 -0.63
N VAL A 178 -14.74 -8.77 -1.31
CA VAL A 178 -15.91 -9.40 -0.69
C VAL A 178 -15.60 -10.85 -0.26
N ASP A 179 -14.93 -11.61 -1.10
CA ASP A 179 -14.56 -13.01 -0.84
C ASP A 179 -13.67 -13.21 0.39
N ILE A 180 -12.84 -12.23 0.71
CA ILE A 180 -11.98 -12.27 1.91
C ILE A 180 -12.63 -11.63 3.15
N GLY A 181 -13.82 -11.07 3.03
CA GLY A 181 -14.53 -10.37 4.10
C GLY A 181 -13.97 -8.97 4.41
N PHE A 182 -13.43 -8.30 3.39
CA PHE A 182 -12.78 -6.98 3.44
C PHE A 182 -11.40 -7.00 4.15
N TRP A 183 -10.78 -5.82 4.30
CA TRP A 183 -9.51 -5.65 4.99
C TRP A 183 -9.62 -5.99 6.46
N GLN A 184 -8.57 -6.56 7.04
CA GLN A 184 -8.56 -6.83 8.48
C GLN A 184 -8.52 -5.53 9.29
N ALA A 185 -9.46 -5.42 10.24
CA ALA A 185 -9.63 -4.23 11.08
C ALA A 185 -8.77 -4.25 12.36
N ASN A 186 -8.17 -5.38 12.70
CA ASN A 186 -7.43 -5.59 13.94
C ASN A 186 -5.91 -5.60 13.75
N MET A 187 -5.40 -4.94 12.71
CA MET A 187 -3.98 -4.85 12.44
C MET A 187 -3.58 -3.53 11.79
N VAL A 188 -2.27 -3.24 11.81
CA VAL A 188 -1.71 -1.97 11.32
C VAL A 188 -1.36 -2.02 9.83
N ASN A 189 -0.95 -3.18 9.32
CA ASN A 189 -0.43 -3.36 7.96
C ASN A 189 -1.43 -4.17 7.12
N GLU A 190 -2.66 -3.66 7.04
CA GLU A 190 -3.76 -4.25 6.27
C GLU A 190 -3.45 -4.34 4.77
N ASP A 191 -2.64 -3.42 4.27
CA ASP A 191 -2.23 -3.32 2.86
C ASP A 191 -1.41 -4.52 2.39
N SER A 192 -0.48 -5.00 3.20
CA SER A 192 0.26 -6.24 2.90
C SER A 192 -0.50 -7.50 3.33
N ARG A 193 -1.36 -7.40 4.35
CA ARG A 193 -2.20 -8.50 4.82
C ARG A 193 -3.22 -8.93 3.80
N VAL A 194 -3.81 -8.00 3.05
CA VAL A 194 -4.85 -8.30 2.06
C VAL A 194 -4.36 -9.26 0.97
N PHE A 195 -3.08 -9.18 0.58
CA PHE A 195 -2.48 -10.18 -0.31
C PHE A 195 -2.56 -11.59 0.29
N TRP A 196 -2.16 -11.76 1.54
CA TRP A 196 -2.19 -13.06 2.21
C TRP A 196 -3.59 -13.58 2.44
N GLN A 197 -4.56 -12.71 2.73
CA GLN A 197 -5.98 -13.10 2.81
C GLN A 197 -6.44 -13.69 1.47
N CYS A 198 -6.18 -13.00 0.36
CA CYS A 198 -6.54 -13.47 -0.98
C CYS A 198 -5.76 -14.75 -1.36
N PHE A 199 -4.45 -14.78 -1.11
CA PHE A 199 -3.61 -15.94 -1.44
C PHE A 199 -4.09 -17.22 -0.73
N LEU A 200 -4.45 -17.11 0.55
CA LEU A 200 -4.99 -18.25 1.31
C LEU A 200 -6.42 -18.58 0.89
N ARG A 201 -7.26 -17.59 0.60
CA ARG A 201 -8.66 -17.78 0.18
C ARG A 201 -8.76 -18.49 -1.16
N TYR A 202 -7.82 -18.21 -2.06
CA TYR A 202 -7.78 -18.77 -3.40
C TYR A 202 -6.76 -19.90 -3.57
N ASP A 203 -6.41 -20.60 -2.50
CA ASP A 203 -5.56 -21.77 -2.52
C ASP A 203 -4.21 -21.56 -3.23
N GLY A 204 -3.64 -20.34 -3.10
CA GLY A 204 -2.39 -19.96 -3.74
C GLY A 204 -2.52 -19.48 -5.19
N ASP A 205 -3.74 -19.36 -5.71
CA ASP A 205 -4.03 -18.79 -7.04
C ASP A 205 -4.39 -17.31 -6.92
N TYR A 206 -3.43 -16.51 -6.47
CA TYR A 206 -3.54 -15.06 -6.39
C TYR A 206 -2.18 -14.43 -6.62
N LYS A 207 -2.14 -13.32 -7.35
CA LYS A 207 -0.90 -12.62 -7.69
C LYS A 207 -1.06 -11.11 -7.56
N VAL A 208 0.07 -10.40 -7.57
CA VAL A 208 0.10 -8.94 -7.72
C VAL A 208 0.67 -8.61 -9.08
N VAL A 209 -0.04 -7.78 -9.83
CA VAL A 209 0.35 -7.31 -11.16
C VAL A 209 0.97 -5.94 -11.02
N PRO A 210 2.22 -5.75 -11.46
CA PRO A 210 2.85 -4.43 -11.46
C PRO A 210 2.19 -3.53 -12.49
N LEU A 211 1.88 -2.30 -12.09
CA LEU A 211 1.35 -1.32 -13.03
C LEU A 211 2.44 -0.64 -13.86
N TYR A 212 3.69 -0.65 -13.39
CA TYR A 212 4.79 0.14 -13.99
C TYR A 212 4.38 1.60 -14.18
N TYR A 213 3.57 2.09 -13.26
CA TYR A 213 3.03 3.44 -13.31
C TYR A 213 3.01 4.04 -11.90
N PRO A 214 3.40 5.31 -11.74
CA PRO A 214 3.51 5.92 -10.41
C PRO A 214 2.19 6.47 -9.88
N VAL A 215 2.17 6.67 -8.57
CA VAL A 215 1.30 7.60 -7.84
C VAL A 215 2.17 8.52 -7.00
N ALA A 216 1.81 9.79 -6.89
CA ALA A 216 2.55 10.75 -6.07
C ALA A 216 2.06 10.71 -4.62
N MET A 217 2.99 10.74 -3.67
CA MET A 217 2.72 10.72 -2.23
C MET A 217 3.61 11.74 -1.51
N ASP A 218 3.30 12.02 -0.25
CA ASP A 218 4.09 12.93 0.57
C ASP A 218 5.32 12.24 1.18
N ALA A 219 6.46 12.89 1.09
CA ALA A 219 7.60 12.57 1.95
C ALA A 219 7.29 13.00 3.39
N ASN A 220 7.87 12.32 4.37
CA ASN A 220 7.65 12.67 5.77
C ASN A 220 8.31 14.00 6.10
N VAL A 221 7.52 15.01 6.40
CA VAL A 221 7.95 16.37 6.76
C VAL A 221 7.26 16.79 8.06
N ALA A 222 8.01 17.39 8.96
CA ALA A 222 7.51 17.98 10.19
C ALA A 222 8.12 19.38 10.37
N PRO A 223 7.55 20.24 11.25
CA PRO A 223 8.03 21.61 11.43
C PRO A 223 9.51 21.77 11.81
N THR A 224 10.12 20.72 12.34
CA THR A 224 11.56 20.69 12.64
C THR A 224 12.20 19.41 12.15
N SER A 225 13.48 19.46 11.77
CA SER A 225 14.24 18.28 11.32
C SER A 225 14.26 17.16 12.36
N LEU A 226 14.38 17.48 13.65
CA LEU A 226 14.35 16.47 14.71
C LEU A 226 12.98 15.75 14.79
N ARG A 227 11.89 16.48 14.67
CA ARG A 227 10.54 15.88 14.60
C ARG A 227 10.37 15.04 13.34
N THR A 228 10.94 15.45 12.22
CA THR A 228 10.94 14.65 10.99
C THR A 228 11.68 13.32 11.21
N VAL A 229 12.86 13.33 11.85
CA VAL A 229 13.59 12.09 12.21
C VAL A 229 12.73 11.16 13.06
N LEU A 230 12.13 11.71 14.12
CA LEU A 230 11.26 10.94 15.00
C LEU A 230 10.04 10.35 14.26
N ASN A 231 9.45 11.10 13.34
CA ASN A 231 8.32 10.64 12.54
C ASN A 231 8.74 9.54 11.56
N VAL A 232 9.88 9.68 10.88
CA VAL A 232 10.46 8.64 10.02
C VAL A 232 10.73 7.37 10.83
N TYR A 233 11.31 7.48 12.02
CA TYR A 233 11.51 6.35 12.91
C TYR A 233 10.18 5.67 13.29
N LYS A 234 9.16 6.45 13.69
CA LYS A 234 7.83 5.92 14.02
C LYS A 234 7.18 5.23 12.83
N GLN A 235 7.36 5.78 11.63
CA GLN A 235 6.84 5.20 10.39
C GLN A 235 7.49 3.83 10.11
N HIS A 236 8.82 3.75 10.16
CA HIS A 236 9.54 2.48 9.96
C HIS A 236 9.23 1.46 11.06
N ARG A 237 9.14 1.91 12.32
CA ARG A 237 8.68 1.06 13.42
C ARG A 237 7.27 0.50 13.15
N ARG A 238 6.34 1.31 12.63
CA ARG A 238 5.01 0.86 12.24
C ARG A 238 5.08 -0.16 11.09
N TRP A 239 5.91 0.06 10.09
CA TRP A 239 6.08 -0.88 8.99
C TRP A 239 6.65 -2.22 9.45
N SER A 240 7.49 -2.24 10.48
CA SER A 240 8.04 -3.49 11.03
C SER A 240 6.97 -4.42 11.62
N TYR A 241 5.81 -3.91 12.01
CA TYR A 241 4.66 -4.75 12.40
C TYR A 241 4.13 -5.61 11.25
N GLY A 242 4.52 -5.34 10.00
CA GLY A 242 4.25 -6.24 8.88
C GLY A 242 4.77 -7.66 9.08
N SER A 243 5.72 -7.87 10.00
CA SER A 243 6.18 -9.20 10.43
C SER A 243 5.06 -10.08 11.01
N GLU A 244 3.95 -9.50 11.47
CA GLU A 244 2.75 -10.23 11.88
C GLU A 244 2.12 -11.06 10.73
N ASN A 245 2.46 -10.75 9.48
CA ASN A 245 2.07 -11.58 8.36
C ASN A 245 2.72 -12.96 8.39
N VAL A 246 3.93 -13.10 8.96
CA VAL A 246 4.67 -14.37 9.00
C VAL A 246 3.88 -15.46 9.72
N PRO A 247 3.51 -15.34 11.00
CA PRO A 247 2.70 -16.36 11.66
C PRO A 247 1.34 -16.56 10.98
N TYR A 248 0.74 -15.52 10.41
CA TYR A 248 -0.55 -15.63 9.74
C TYR A 248 -0.50 -16.55 8.51
N PHE A 249 0.41 -16.28 7.57
CA PHE A 249 0.47 -17.13 6.37
C PHE A 249 1.05 -18.51 6.66
N LEU A 250 2.03 -18.65 7.58
CA LEU A 250 2.55 -19.96 7.96
C LEU A 250 1.45 -20.86 8.56
N PHE A 251 0.63 -20.31 9.44
CA PHE A 251 -0.50 -21.05 9.99
C PHE A 251 -1.52 -21.39 8.90
N GLY A 252 -1.78 -20.46 7.98
CA GLY A 252 -2.61 -20.69 6.80
C GLY A 252 -2.03 -21.79 5.91
N PHE A 253 -0.72 -21.82 5.68
CA PHE A 253 -0.04 -22.85 4.87
C PHE A 253 -0.13 -24.24 5.50
N ILE A 254 -0.05 -24.34 6.84
CA ILE A 254 -0.23 -25.61 7.55
C ILE A 254 -1.65 -26.15 7.34
N LYS A 255 -2.66 -25.28 7.46
CA LYS A 255 -4.07 -25.66 7.33
C LYS A 255 -4.49 -25.93 5.89
N ASN A 256 -4.00 -25.14 4.94
CA ASN A 256 -4.38 -25.25 3.55
C ASN A 256 -3.54 -26.30 2.82
N ARG A 257 -4.12 -27.46 2.52
CA ARG A 257 -3.42 -28.57 1.83
C ARG A 257 -3.41 -28.44 0.31
N LYS A 258 -4.17 -27.49 -0.27
CA LYS A 258 -4.28 -27.32 -1.72
C LYS A 258 -3.15 -26.46 -2.30
N ILE A 259 -2.57 -25.58 -1.49
CA ILE A 259 -1.42 -24.77 -1.92
C ILE A 259 -0.22 -25.67 -2.12
N ALA A 260 0.41 -25.63 -3.31
CA ALA A 260 1.59 -26.41 -3.65
C ALA A 260 2.77 -26.12 -2.70
N PHE A 261 3.49 -27.15 -2.30
CA PHE A 261 4.63 -27.04 -1.37
C PHE A 261 5.69 -26.04 -1.87
N GLN A 262 5.99 -26.03 -3.18
CA GLN A 262 6.95 -25.09 -3.76
C GLN A 262 6.56 -23.64 -3.51
N LYS A 263 5.27 -23.28 -3.67
CA LYS A 263 4.79 -21.93 -3.38
C LYS A 263 4.92 -21.58 -1.90
N LYS A 264 4.55 -22.51 -1.00
CA LYS A 264 4.70 -22.32 0.44
C LYS A 264 6.16 -22.10 0.83
N PHE A 265 7.06 -22.91 0.32
CA PHE A 265 8.49 -22.83 0.58
C PHE A 265 9.06 -21.51 0.05
N PHE A 266 8.76 -21.17 -1.21
CA PHE A 266 9.21 -19.94 -1.85
C PHE A 266 8.82 -18.70 -1.06
N TYR A 267 7.53 -18.51 -0.77
CA TYR A 267 7.05 -17.34 -0.03
C TYR A 267 7.56 -17.32 1.41
N THR A 268 7.68 -18.48 2.07
CA THR A 268 8.25 -18.55 3.41
C THR A 268 9.70 -18.07 3.43
N LEU A 269 10.54 -18.56 2.53
CA LEU A 269 11.94 -18.13 2.46
C LEU A 269 12.05 -16.66 2.09
N MET A 270 11.33 -16.21 1.07
CA MET A 270 11.36 -14.83 0.59
C MET A 270 11.02 -13.84 1.70
N ILE A 271 9.93 -14.09 2.45
CA ILE A 271 9.49 -13.17 3.50
C ILE A 271 10.40 -13.24 4.73
N LEU A 272 10.83 -14.44 5.15
CA LEU A 272 11.74 -14.57 6.29
C LEU A 272 13.10 -13.92 5.97
N GLU A 273 13.62 -14.14 4.77
CA GLU A 273 14.86 -13.50 4.32
C GLU A 273 14.74 -11.97 4.32
N GLY A 274 13.64 -11.43 3.78
CA GLY A 274 13.40 -9.99 3.75
C GLY A 274 13.39 -9.36 5.14
N TYR A 275 12.66 -9.93 6.10
CA TYR A 275 12.65 -9.44 7.49
C TYR A 275 13.98 -9.65 8.19
N TRP A 276 14.65 -10.78 7.95
CA TRP A 276 15.98 -11.04 8.49
C TRP A 276 17.00 -10.01 7.97
N SER A 277 17.05 -9.78 6.67
CA SER A 277 17.93 -8.80 6.05
C SER A 277 17.65 -7.39 6.59
N TRP A 278 16.37 -7.00 6.67
CA TRP A 278 16.03 -5.69 7.21
C TRP A 278 16.45 -5.50 8.67
N ALA A 279 16.28 -6.53 9.50
CA ALA A 279 16.68 -6.47 10.90
C ALA A 279 18.20 -6.49 11.12
N THR A 280 18.96 -7.13 10.25
CA THR A 280 20.38 -7.43 10.48
C THR A 280 21.34 -6.59 9.65
N ASN A 281 20.95 -6.09 8.46
CA ASN A 281 21.84 -5.36 7.55
C ASN A 281 22.58 -4.20 8.21
N ALA A 282 21.89 -3.38 8.97
CA ALA A 282 22.52 -2.25 9.65
C ALA A 282 23.61 -2.71 10.63
N LEU A 283 23.34 -3.79 11.38
CA LEU A 283 24.30 -4.37 12.32
C LEU A 283 25.48 -5.03 11.59
N ILE A 284 25.20 -5.76 10.51
CA ILE A 284 26.24 -6.40 9.69
C ILE A 284 27.16 -5.34 9.09
N LEU A 285 26.60 -4.27 8.52
CA LEU A 285 27.40 -3.17 7.95
C LEU A 285 28.22 -2.44 9.04
N PHE A 286 27.63 -2.19 10.20
CA PHE A 286 28.33 -1.54 11.32
C PHE A 286 29.47 -2.42 11.88
N LEU A 287 29.24 -3.69 12.08
CA LEU A 287 30.19 -4.61 12.71
C LEU A 287 31.22 -5.19 11.73
N LEU A 288 30.81 -5.47 10.47
CA LEU A 288 31.60 -6.19 9.48
C LEU A 288 31.94 -5.34 8.24
N GLY A 289 31.45 -4.12 8.15
CA GLY A 289 31.67 -3.24 6.98
C GLY A 289 33.15 -2.92 6.71
N TRP A 290 34.00 -2.95 7.73
CA TRP A 290 35.46 -2.78 7.59
C TRP A 290 36.22 -4.09 7.29
N LEU A 291 35.59 -5.27 7.42
CA LEU A 291 36.23 -6.55 7.22
C LEU A 291 36.92 -6.67 5.84
N PRO A 292 36.29 -6.21 4.73
CA PRO A 292 36.96 -6.19 3.43
C PRO A 292 38.26 -5.38 3.42
N GLY A 293 38.32 -4.27 4.18
CA GLY A 293 39.52 -3.46 4.31
C GLY A 293 40.66 -4.16 5.06
N PHE A 294 40.35 -5.07 5.99
CA PHE A 294 41.36 -5.86 6.73
C PHE A 294 41.79 -7.12 5.99
N VAL A 295 40.87 -7.78 5.29
CA VAL A 295 41.10 -9.06 4.61
C VAL A 295 41.53 -8.86 3.16
N GLY A 296 41.08 -7.78 2.52
CA GLY A 296 41.48 -7.42 1.16
C GLY A 296 42.93 -6.94 1.13
N GLY A 297 43.76 -7.55 0.30
CA GLY A 297 45.16 -7.18 0.16
C GLY A 297 45.39 -5.72 -0.33
N PRO A 298 46.67 -5.27 -0.42
CA PRO A 298 46.99 -3.89 -0.78
C PRO A 298 46.37 -3.36 -2.06
N GLY A 299 46.18 -4.25 -3.07
CA GLY A 299 45.52 -3.89 -4.34
C GLY A 299 44.04 -3.56 -4.18
N PHE A 300 43.31 -4.32 -3.35
CA PHE A 300 41.90 -4.06 -3.05
C PHE A 300 41.72 -2.78 -2.25
N ASN A 301 42.54 -2.59 -1.20
CA ASN A 301 42.50 -1.39 -0.36
C ASN A 301 42.85 -0.14 -1.14
N GLY A 302 43.82 -0.20 -2.05
CA GLY A 302 44.17 0.91 -2.93
C GLY A 302 43.05 1.32 -3.86
N THR A 303 42.26 0.36 -4.35
CA THR A 303 41.13 0.63 -5.24
C THR A 303 39.94 1.24 -4.47
N VAL A 304 39.56 0.64 -3.33
CA VAL A 304 38.42 1.11 -2.53
C VAL A 304 38.67 2.47 -1.91
N LEU A 305 39.85 2.71 -1.38
CA LEU A 305 40.23 4.00 -0.77
C LEU A 305 40.40 5.12 -1.81
N SER A 306 40.87 4.82 -3.03
CA SER A 306 41.01 5.82 -4.09
C SER A 306 39.68 6.29 -4.68
N PHE A 307 38.62 5.50 -4.57
CA PHE A 307 37.29 5.93 -5.00
C PHE A 307 36.47 6.69 -3.95
N ASN A 308 36.94 6.72 -2.68
CA ASN A 308 36.24 7.39 -1.57
C ASN A 308 36.93 8.71 -1.15
N HIS A 309 37.92 9.18 -1.90
CA HIS A 309 38.53 10.49 -1.81
C HIS A 309 38.27 11.26 -3.10
#